data_0119ce6d0fcc0553c455712f5cef064c
#
_entry.id   0119ce6d0fcc0553c455712f5cef064c
#
_cell.length_a   1.000
_cell.length_b   1.000
_cell.length_c   1.000
_cell.angle_alpha   90.00
_cell.angle_beta   90.00
_cell.angle_gamma   90.00
#
_symmetry.space_group_name_H-M   'P 1'
#
loop_
_entity.id
_entity.type
_entity.pdbx_description
1 polymer ?
#
loop_
_entity_poly.entity_id
_entity_poly.type
_entity_poly.pdbx_seq_one_letter_code
_entity_poly.pdbx_strand_id
1 'polypeptide(L)'
;RADPFIFKHTDGYYYFTASHTDAEHNLDGKYQYRKILIRRAASINDLSDSVGNYSERCVYEREPICGNRSPHIWAPEIHFIRGKWYIYFTTTVSDTDVWQIRPHALCCDGDPMTDEWTNLGPIKTSVEGSRAFTDFSLDHTVFEHHGELYMLWAQKVTQDSDIYIARMSDPTTICTEMVLLTRPEYDWERFGFAVNEGPSIIKHGGKIFMVFSCSGTDARYCLGMMYIDENADVLDASAWTKLSHPVFTMCRENKQFGPGHNSFTRSEDDRFD
;
A
#
# COMPACT_ATOMS: atom_id res chain seq x y z
N ARG A 1 4.62 7.37 12.53
CA ARG A 1 4.31 7.01 11.15
C ARG A 1 3.92 5.55 11.10
N ALA A 2 2.99 5.19 10.20
CA ALA A 2 2.55 3.83 9.93
C ALA A 2 2.70 3.53 8.43
N ASP A 3 2.53 2.25 8.04
CA ASP A 3 2.46 1.82 6.65
C ASP A 3 3.70 2.26 5.84
N PRO A 4 4.93 1.86 6.23
CA PRO A 4 6.15 2.34 5.60
C PRO A 4 6.34 1.71 4.21
N PHE A 5 6.71 2.54 3.23
CA PHE A 5 7.09 2.08 1.90
C PHE A 5 8.45 2.67 1.51
N ILE A 6 9.38 1.80 1.08
CA ILE A 6 10.72 2.19 0.64
C ILE A 6 10.93 1.68 -0.79
N PHE A 7 11.34 2.59 -1.68
CA PHE A 7 11.66 2.30 -3.06
C PHE A 7 13.11 2.65 -3.36
N LYS A 8 13.92 1.70 -3.83
CA LYS A 8 15.27 1.95 -4.35
C LYS A 8 15.20 2.25 -5.84
N HIS A 9 15.58 3.46 -6.24
CA HIS A 9 15.58 3.87 -7.63
C HIS A 9 16.97 3.69 -8.28
N THR A 10 17.00 3.64 -9.60
CA THR A 10 18.23 3.47 -10.39
C THR A 10 19.17 4.66 -10.34
N ASP A 11 18.75 5.82 -9.82
CA ASP A 11 19.59 6.97 -9.51
C ASP A 11 20.50 6.77 -8.29
N GLY A 12 20.36 5.62 -7.61
CA GLY A 12 21.12 5.24 -6.43
C GLY A 12 20.54 5.71 -5.10
N TYR A 13 19.39 6.40 -5.12
CA TYR A 13 18.73 6.86 -3.91
C TYR A 13 17.57 5.94 -3.48
N TYR A 14 17.28 5.99 -2.18
CA TYR A 14 16.09 5.44 -1.57
C TYR A 14 15.05 6.53 -1.38
N TYR A 15 13.82 6.20 -1.72
CA TYR A 15 12.65 7.03 -1.52
C TYR A 15 11.73 6.38 -0.51
N PHE A 16 11.30 7.12 0.48
CA PHE A 16 10.45 6.64 1.57
C PHE A 16 9.19 7.47 1.67
N THR A 17 8.07 6.81 1.89
CA THR A 17 6.81 7.44 2.30
C THR A 17 6.11 6.57 3.34
N ALA A 18 5.13 7.13 4.04
CA ALA A 18 4.35 6.42 5.06
C ALA A 18 3.09 7.22 5.38
N SER A 19 2.10 6.59 5.99
CA SER A 19 0.99 7.29 6.63
C SER A 19 1.52 8.27 7.67
N HIS A 20 1.24 9.55 7.47
CA HIS A 20 1.74 10.63 8.31
C HIS A 20 0.64 11.18 9.21
N THR A 21 0.84 11.08 10.53
CA THR A 21 -0.02 11.73 11.51
C THR A 21 0.42 13.16 11.71
N ASP A 22 -0.45 14.12 11.42
CA ASP A 22 -0.21 15.54 11.66
C ASP A 22 -0.55 15.88 13.12
N ALA A 23 0.47 15.97 13.97
CA ALA A 23 0.30 16.28 15.38
C ALA A 23 -0.11 17.74 15.62
N GLU A 24 0.21 18.66 14.70
CA GLU A 24 -0.14 20.09 14.81
C GLU A 24 -1.65 20.32 14.61
N HIS A 25 -2.31 19.41 13.89
CA HIS A 25 -3.75 19.45 13.63
C HIS A 25 -4.49 18.32 14.36
N ASN A 26 -4.07 18.03 15.59
CA ASN A 26 -4.79 17.10 16.45
C ASN A 26 -6.08 17.75 16.97
N LEU A 27 -7.16 17.56 16.20
CA LEU A 27 -8.48 18.08 16.55
C LEU A 27 -9.23 17.02 17.35
N ASP A 28 -9.67 17.40 18.55
CA ASP A 28 -10.41 16.51 19.48
C ASP A 28 -9.67 15.22 19.86
N GLY A 29 -8.34 15.27 19.97
CA GLY A 29 -7.52 14.10 20.33
C GLY A 29 -7.42 13.03 19.23
N LYS A 30 -7.82 13.35 18.00
CA LYS A 30 -7.74 12.45 16.84
C LYS A 30 -6.69 12.95 15.87
N TYR A 31 -5.75 12.06 15.54
CA TYR A 31 -4.71 12.35 14.54
C TYR A 31 -5.33 12.62 13.18
N GLN A 32 -4.79 13.65 12.50
CA GLN A 32 -5.17 13.98 11.13
C GLN A 32 -4.18 13.30 10.17
N TYR A 33 -4.71 12.52 9.22
CA TYR A 33 -3.96 11.93 8.11
C TYR A 33 -4.27 12.76 6.86
N ARG A 34 -3.53 13.86 6.66
CA ARG A 34 -3.85 14.85 5.63
C ARG A 34 -2.70 15.17 4.68
N LYS A 35 -1.52 14.62 4.91
CA LYS A 35 -0.31 14.92 4.12
C LYS A 35 0.36 13.65 3.61
N ILE A 36 1.00 13.78 2.45
CA ILE A 36 1.97 12.82 1.94
C ILE A 36 3.34 13.49 1.96
N LEU A 37 4.25 12.92 2.73
CA LEU A 37 5.64 13.31 2.80
C LEU A 37 6.48 12.23 2.10
N ILE A 38 7.45 12.67 1.28
CA ILE A 38 8.46 11.79 0.73
C ILE A 38 9.83 12.17 1.29
N ARG A 39 10.66 11.17 1.55
CA ARG A 39 12.07 11.34 1.89
C ARG A 39 12.94 10.76 0.80
N ARG A 40 14.12 11.37 0.59
CA ARG A 40 15.17 10.83 -0.27
C ARG A 40 16.48 10.78 0.50
N ALA A 41 17.16 9.63 0.48
CA ALA A 41 18.45 9.42 1.12
C ALA A 41 19.34 8.46 0.31
N ALA A 42 20.65 8.46 0.57
CA ALA A 42 21.60 7.57 -0.09
C ALA A 42 21.62 6.15 0.50
N SER A 43 21.10 5.97 1.72
CA SER A 43 21.00 4.67 2.39
C SER A 43 19.67 4.52 3.12
N ILE A 44 19.26 3.27 3.40
CA ILE A 44 18.06 2.99 4.19
C ILE A 44 18.20 3.58 5.60
N ASN A 45 19.38 3.46 6.20
CA ASN A 45 19.65 3.98 7.55
C ASN A 45 19.50 5.51 7.63
N ASP A 46 19.91 6.22 6.57
CA ASP A 46 19.82 7.68 6.49
C ASP A 46 18.35 8.19 6.46
N LEU A 47 17.38 7.36 6.05
CA LEU A 47 15.96 7.71 6.05
C LEU A 47 15.38 7.87 7.46
N SER A 48 16.05 7.34 8.49
CA SER A 48 15.53 7.35 9.85
C SER A 48 15.63 8.72 10.51
N ASP A 49 14.64 9.05 11.35
CA ASP A 49 14.63 10.30 12.13
C ASP A 49 15.82 10.38 13.13
N SER A 50 16.36 9.24 13.57
CA SER A 50 17.51 9.18 14.47
C SER A 50 18.83 9.56 13.82
N VAL A 51 18.97 9.34 12.51
CA VAL A 51 20.16 9.71 11.72
C VAL A 51 19.96 11.08 11.06
N GLY A 52 18.78 11.32 10.46
CA GLY A 52 18.38 12.62 9.92
C GLY A 52 19.17 13.08 8.69
N ASN A 53 19.73 12.14 7.90
CA ASN A 53 20.54 12.46 6.73
C ASN A 53 19.74 12.29 5.43
N TYR A 54 18.55 12.88 5.37
CA TYR A 54 17.61 12.81 4.26
C TYR A 54 17.11 14.19 3.85
N SER A 55 16.63 14.31 2.62
CA SER A 55 15.76 15.42 2.19
C SER A 55 14.31 15.00 2.35
N GLU A 56 13.44 15.87 2.86
CA GLU A 56 12.00 15.60 3.00
C GLU A 56 11.19 16.68 2.28
N ARG A 57 10.09 16.27 1.65
CA ARG A 57 9.16 17.16 0.96
C ARG A 57 7.72 16.72 1.20
N CYS A 58 6.83 17.69 1.47
CA CYS A 58 5.39 17.49 1.37
C CYS A 58 4.97 17.62 -0.09
N VAL A 59 4.41 16.55 -0.66
CA VAL A 59 4.03 16.48 -2.08
C VAL A 59 2.53 16.57 -2.29
N TYR A 60 1.76 16.31 -1.26
CA TYR A 60 0.30 16.44 -1.28
C TYR A 60 -0.24 16.77 0.11
N GLU A 61 -1.23 17.63 0.14
CA GLU A 61 -1.95 17.97 1.36
C GLU A 61 -3.44 18.18 1.03
N ARG A 62 -4.30 17.73 1.91
CA ARG A 62 -5.73 17.93 1.82
C ARG A 62 -6.27 18.50 3.14
N GLU A 63 -7.11 19.52 3.03
CA GLU A 63 -7.76 20.10 4.20
C GLU A 63 -8.71 19.10 4.88
N PRO A 64 -8.91 19.24 6.20
CA PRO A 64 -9.91 18.48 6.93
C PRO A 64 -11.30 18.63 6.30
N ILE A 65 -12.09 17.60 6.34
CA ILE A 65 -13.44 17.55 5.78
C ILE A 65 -14.47 17.28 6.89
N CYS A 66 -15.74 17.45 6.58
CA CYS A 66 -16.87 17.12 7.49
C CYS A 66 -16.71 17.71 8.90
N GLY A 67 -16.40 19.01 9.02
CA GLY A 67 -16.24 19.67 10.32
C GLY A 67 -14.98 19.22 11.09
N ASN A 68 -13.83 19.26 10.45
CA ASN A 68 -12.50 18.94 10.97
C ASN A 68 -12.19 17.44 11.10
N ARG A 69 -12.82 16.56 10.33
CA ARG A 69 -12.44 15.15 10.27
C ARG A 69 -11.28 14.91 9.32
N SER A 70 -10.47 13.91 9.64
CA SER A 70 -9.36 13.47 8.80
C SER A 70 -9.82 13.08 7.39
N PRO A 71 -9.15 13.52 6.32
CA PRO A 71 -9.41 13.02 4.98
C PRO A 71 -8.90 11.58 4.76
N HIS A 72 -8.28 10.97 5.76
CA HIS A 72 -7.77 9.59 5.73
C HIS A 72 -6.82 9.32 4.56
N ILE A 73 -5.76 10.15 4.45
CA ILE A 73 -4.66 9.87 3.53
C ILE A 73 -3.80 8.79 4.17
N TRP A 74 -4.00 7.54 3.73
CA TRP A 74 -3.34 6.37 4.31
C TRP A 74 -2.52 5.60 3.29
N ALA A 75 -1.53 4.87 3.79
CA ALA A 75 -0.68 3.91 3.09
C ALA A 75 -0.18 4.41 1.73
N PRO A 76 0.51 5.57 1.66
CA PRO A 76 1.09 6.01 0.41
C PRO A 76 2.27 5.12 0.01
N GLU A 77 2.31 4.71 -1.25
CA GLU A 77 3.42 3.96 -1.86
C GLU A 77 4.00 4.74 -3.04
N ILE A 78 5.30 4.92 -3.09
CA ILE A 78 5.98 5.61 -4.19
C ILE A 78 6.58 4.61 -5.18
N HIS A 79 6.23 4.74 -6.47
CA HIS A 79 6.64 3.85 -7.54
C HIS A 79 7.19 4.63 -8.73
N PHE A 80 8.12 4.01 -9.48
CA PHE A 80 8.58 4.54 -10.76
C PHE A 80 8.14 3.59 -11.87
N ILE A 81 7.16 4.04 -12.69
CA ILE A 81 6.48 3.21 -13.68
C ILE A 81 6.57 3.90 -15.05
N ARG A 82 7.12 3.22 -16.05
CA ARG A 82 7.20 3.70 -17.43
C ARG A 82 7.78 5.11 -17.56
N GLY A 83 8.82 5.40 -16.75
CA GLY A 83 9.55 6.67 -16.80
C GLY A 83 8.95 7.82 -15.99
N LYS A 84 7.91 7.58 -15.19
CA LYS A 84 7.28 8.58 -14.32
C LYS A 84 7.13 8.08 -12.90
N TRP A 85 7.10 9.02 -11.96
CA TRP A 85 6.81 8.73 -10.57
C TRP A 85 5.31 8.73 -10.32
N TYR A 86 4.86 7.78 -9.53
CA TYR A 86 3.50 7.69 -9.02
C TYR A 86 3.52 7.51 -7.50
N ILE A 87 2.57 8.14 -6.83
CA ILE A 87 2.25 7.82 -5.44
C ILE A 87 0.82 7.30 -5.42
N TYR A 88 0.68 6.04 -5.02
CA TYR A 88 -0.61 5.44 -4.76
C TYR A 88 -0.94 5.59 -3.29
N PHE A 89 -2.14 6.00 -2.96
CA PHE A 89 -2.57 6.23 -1.58
C PHE A 89 -4.09 6.11 -1.48
N THR A 90 -4.58 6.03 -0.27
CA THR A 90 -6.01 5.95 -0.01
C THR A 90 -6.49 7.24 0.62
N THR A 91 -7.67 7.71 0.22
CA THR A 91 -8.34 8.85 0.86
C THR A 91 -9.86 8.77 0.66
N THR A 92 -10.62 9.50 1.46
CA THR A 92 -12.07 9.60 1.25
C THR A 92 -12.43 10.34 -0.03
N VAL A 93 -13.49 9.90 -0.71
CA VAL A 93 -14.09 10.58 -1.87
C VAL A 93 -15.32 11.40 -1.51
N SER A 94 -15.74 11.40 -0.24
CA SER A 94 -16.94 12.07 0.22
C SER A 94 -16.63 13.23 1.18
N ASP A 95 -17.36 14.32 1.05
CA ASP A 95 -17.30 15.46 1.99
C ASP A 95 -18.23 15.30 3.19
N THR A 96 -19.08 14.28 3.20
CA THR A 96 -20.06 14.02 4.26
C THR A 96 -19.83 12.73 5.03
N ASP A 97 -19.17 11.73 4.41
CA ASP A 97 -18.85 10.45 5.01
C ASP A 97 -17.36 10.11 4.79
N VAL A 98 -16.56 10.32 5.82
CA VAL A 98 -15.10 10.10 5.78
C VAL A 98 -14.69 8.65 5.49
N TRP A 99 -15.62 7.69 5.66
CA TRP A 99 -15.37 6.28 5.45
C TRP A 99 -15.60 5.81 4.00
N GLN A 100 -16.03 6.70 3.12
CA GLN A 100 -16.04 6.42 1.68
C GLN A 100 -14.63 6.49 1.09
N ILE A 101 -13.77 5.61 1.57
CA ILE A 101 -12.35 5.53 1.27
C ILE A 101 -12.13 4.79 -0.04
N ARG A 102 -11.29 5.36 -0.94
CA ARG A 102 -10.96 4.81 -2.26
C ARG A 102 -9.49 5.02 -2.60
N PRO A 103 -8.93 4.12 -3.43
CA PRO A 103 -7.61 4.28 -4.01
C PRO A 103 -7.48 5.53 -4.89
N HIS A 104 -6.37 6.25 -4.74
CA HIS A 104 -6.02 7.47 -5.48
C HIS A 104 -4.59 7.40 -5.98
N ALA A 105 -4.25 8.25 -6.95
CA ALA A 105 -2.89 8.39 -7.43
C ALA A 105 -2.48 9.85 -7.64
N LEU A 106 -1.19 10.12 -7.38
CA LEU A 106 -0.47 11.30 -7.85
C LEU A 106 0.53 10.88 -8.92
N CYS A 107 0.95 11.82 -9.78
CA CYS A 107 1.99 11.62 -10.78
C CYS A 107 2.95 12.81 -10.80
N CYS A 108 4.25 12.51 -10.95
CA CYS A 108 5.29 13.50 -11.22
C CYS A 108 6.13 13.03 -12.41
N ASP A 109 6.37 13.91 -13.39
CA ASP A 109 7.06 13.61 -14.65
C ASP A 109 8.57 13.96 -14.63
N GLY A 110 9.09 14.40 -13.49
CA GLY A 110 10.48 14.82 -13.31
C GLY A 110 11.07 14.36 -11.99
N ASP A 111 11.89 15.20 -11.35
CA ASP A 111 12.46 14.90 -10.02
C ASP A 111 11.35 14.97 -8.95
N PRO A 112 11.05 13.87 -8.25
CA PRO A 112 9.98 13.83 -7.26
C PRO A 112 10.21 14.77 -6.07
N MET A 113 11.47 15.23 -5.86
CA MET A 113 11.84 16.12 -4.78
C MET A 113 11.68 17.61 -5.12
N THR A 114 11.62 17.97 -6.42
CA THR A 114 11.57 19.38 -6.87
C THR A 114 10.39 19.70 -7.76
N ASP A 115 9.98 18.76 -8.62
CA ASP A 115 8.97 19.02 -9.64
C ASP A 115 7.53 18.84 -9.13
N GLU A 116 6.57 19.32 -9.88
CA GLU A 116 5.16 19.31 -9.49
C GLU A 116 4.57 17.91 -9.50
N TRP A 117 3.79 17.62 -8.47
CA TRP A 117 2.95 16.42 -8.38
C TRP A 117 1.52 16.76 -8.79
N THR A 118 1.03 16.09 -9.81
CA THR A 118 -0.35 16.22 -10.29
C THR A 118 -1.24 15.20 -9.60
N ASN A 119 -2.36 15.65 -9.02
CA ASN A 119 -3.40 14.74 -8.49
C ASN A 119 -4.23 14.18 -9.65
N LEU A 120 -4.14 12.87 -9.87
CA LEU A 120 -4.88 12.15 -10.91
C LEU A 120 -6.29 11.72 -10.46
N GLY A 121 -6.60 11.89 -9.16
CA GLY A 121 -7.87 11.48 -8.57
C GLY A 121 -7.96 9.99 -8.28
N PRO A 122 -9.18 9.46 -8.11
CA PRO A 122 -9.39 8.06 -7.78
C PRO A 122 -9.02 7.12 -8.93
N ILE A 123 -8.52 5.94 -8.57
CA ILE A 123 -8.29 4.84 -9.52
C ILE A 123 -9.64 4.43 -10.14
N LYS A 124 -9.61 4.06 -11.41
CA LYS A 124 -10.81 3.77 -12.22
C LYS A 124 -10.82 2.33 -12.70
N THR A 125 -12.00 1.89 -13.15
CA THR A 125 -12.16 0.67 -13.92
C THR A 125 -12.76 0.99 -15.29
N SER A 126 -12.28 0.32 -16.34
CA SER A 126 -12.89 0.36 -17.68
C SER A 126 -13.88 -0.79 -17.91
N VAL A 127 -14.05 -1.65 -16.90
CA VAL A 127 -14.96 -2.81 -16.97
C VAL A 127 -16.36 -2.37 -16.56
N GLU A 128 -17.31 -2.48 -17.48
CA GLU A 128 -18.71 -2.11 -17.24
C GLU A 128 -19.33 -3.04 -16.20
N GLY A 129 -20.01 -2.46 -15.21
CA GLY A 129 -20.66 -3.20 -14.13
C GLY A 129 -19.71 -3.79 -13.07
N SER A 130 -18.41 -3.49 -13.16
CA SER A 130 -17.44 -3.97 -12.18
C SER A 130 -17.76 -3.47 -10.76
N ARG A 131 -17.51 -4.32 -9.78
CA ARG A 131 -17.60 -3.98 -8.35
C ARG A 131 -16.31 -3.39 -7.78
N ALA A 132 -15.27 -3.24 -8.59
CA ALA A 132 -14.02 -2.63 -8.12
C ALA A 132 -14.25 -1.18 -7.66
N PHE A 133 -13.75 -0.88 -6.48
CA PHE A 133 -13.80 0.45 -5.84
C PHE A 133 -15.22 0.98 -5.55
N THR A 134 -16.26 0.13 -5.56
CA THR A 134 -17.63 0.53 -5.18
C THR A 134 -17.81 0.66 -3.68
N ASP A 135 -17.04 -0.11 -2.91
CA ASP A 135 -17.09 -0.17 -1.45
C ASP A 135 -15.78 0.34 -0.82
N PHE A 136 -15.67 0.30 0.51
CA PHE A 136 -14.47 0.64 1.26
C PHE A 136 -13.27 -0.11 0.69
N SER A 137 -12.32 0.62 0.09
CA SER A 137 -11.17 0.07 -0.63
C SER A 137 -9.90 0.82 -0.26
N LEU A 138 -8.83 0.08 0.09
CA LEU A 138 -7.58 0.67 0.60
C LEU A 138 -6.35 -0.19 0.27
N ASP A 139 -5.20 0.29 0.68
CA ASP A 139 -3.91 -0.41 0.68
C ASP A 139 -3.60 -1.05 -0.67
N HIS A 140 -3.57 -0.23 -1.69
CA HIS A 140 -3.31 -0.73 -3.03
C HIS A 140 -1.85 -0.59 -3.40
N THR A 141 -1.32 -1.65 -3.97
CA THR A 141 0.03 -1.70 -4.55
C THR A 141 -0.03 -2.05 -6.03
N VAL A 142 0.98 -1.67 -6.78
CA VAL A 142 1.11 -2.01 -8.21
C VAL A 142 2.44 -2.69 -8.48
N PHE A 143 2.44 -3.62 -9.42
CA PHE A 143 3.66 -4.27 -9.87
C PHE A 143 3.61 -4.59 -11.36
N GLU A 144 4.77 -4.58 -12.00
CA GLU A 144 4.91 -5.00 -13.39
C GLU A 144 5.29 -6.49 -13.46
N HIS A 145 4.63 -7.22 -14.38
CA HIS A 145 4.93 -8.61 -14.64
C HIS A 145 4.70 -8.94 -16.11
N HIS A 146 5.72 -9.50 -16.78
CA HIS A 146 5.72 -9.80 -18.21
C HIS A 146 5.30 -8.61 -19.12
N GLY A 147 5.70 -7.39 -18.73
CA GLY A 147 5.39 -6.15 -19.47
C GLY A 147 3.99 -5.58 -19.21
N GLU A 148 3.17 -6.28 -18.44
CA GLU A 148 1.85 -5.83 -18.01
C GLU A 148 1.90 -5.26 -16.59
N LEU A 149 1.00 -4.33 -16.30
CA LEU A 149 0.84 -3.72 -14.98
C LEU A 149 -0.36 -4.33 -14.26
N TYR A 150 -0.19 -4.68 -13.00
CA TYR A 150 -1.22 -5.24 -12.14
C TYR A 150 -1.36 -4.42 -10.87
N MET A 151 -2.58 -4.34 -10.36
CA MET A 151 -2.90 -3.71 -9.09
C MET A 151 -3.51 -4.74 -8.14
N LEU A 152 -3.03 -4.72 -6.89
CA LEU A 152 -3.67 -5.41 -5.77
C LEU A 152 -4.23 -4.36 -4.82
N TRP A 153 -5.34 -4.69 -4.15
CA TRP A 153 -5.94 -3.82 -3.14
C TRP A 153 -6.82 -4.62 -2.19
N ALA A 154 -7.06 -4.07 -1.01
CA ALA A 154 -8.05 -4.60 -0.08
C ALA A 154 -9.40 -3.90 -0.30
N GLN A 155 -10.50 -4.66 -0.29
CA GLN A 155 -11.85 -4.12 -0.43
C GLN A 155 -12.87 -4.92 0.39
N LYS A 156 -13.81 -4.21 1.01
CA LYS A 156 -14.95 -4.80 1.73
C LYS A 156 -16.15 -4.94 0.80
N VAL A 157 -16.17 -6.03 0.02
CA VAL A 157 -17.37 -6.40 -0.76
C VAL A 157 -18.45 -7.03 0.15
N THR A 158 -17.99 -7.59 1.27
CA THR A 158 -18.80 -8.15 2.35
C THR A 158 -18.45 -7.45 3.68
N GLN A 159 -18.66 -8.12 4.82
CA GLN A 159 -18.21 -7.63 6.13
C GLN A 159 -16.68 -7.73 6.30
N ASP A 160 -16.06 -8.71 5.63
CA ASP A 160 -14.62 -8.97 5.70
C ASP A 160 -13.88 -8.09 4.70
N SER A 161 -12.60 -7.78 4.98
CA SER A 161 -11.70 -7.14 4.04
C SER A 161 -10.92 -8.22 3.29
N ASP A 162 -11.13 -8.27 1.98
CA ASP A 162 -10.58 -9.27 1.07
C ASP A 162 -9.57 -8.61 0.13
N ILE A 163 -8.54 -9.35 -0.34
CA ILE A 163 -7.57 -8.84 -1.33
C ILE A 163 -7.96 -9.30 -2.73
N TYR A 164 -7.97 -8.33 -3.63
CA TYR A 164 -8.26 -8.51 -5.05
C TYR A 164 -7.06 -8.13 -5.92
N ILE A 165 -7.03 -8.67 -7.14
CA ILE A 165 -6.09 -8.32 -8.20
C ILE A 165 -6.84 -8.00 -9.49
N ALA A 166 -6.31 -7.08 -10.29
CA ALA A 166 -6.72 -6.83 -11.67
C ALA A 166 -5.54 -6.34 -12.50
N ARG A 167 -5.59 -6.56 -13.83
CA ARG A 167 -4.65 -5.96 -14.77
C ARG A 167 -5.03 -4.51 -15.04
N MET A 168 -4.03 -3.67 -15.24
CA MET A 168 -4.18 -2.25 -15.57
C MET A 168 -3.86 -1.98 -17.04
N SER A 169 -4.63 -1.10 -17.68
CA SER A 169 -4.33 -0.55 -19.01
C SER A 169 -3.33 0.60 -18.94
N ASP A 170 -3.39 1.36 -17.88
CA ASP A 170 -2.53 2.50 -17.56
C ASP A 170 -2.41 2.62 -16.04
N PRO A 171 -1.51 3.46 -15.51
CA PRO A 171 -1.26 3.56 -14.05
C PRO A 171 -2.46 4.00 -13.19
N THR A 172 -3.60 4.33 -13.78
CA THR A 172 -4.80 4.79 -13.04
C THR A 172 -6.07 4.01 -13.36
N THR A 173 -5.99 3.01 -14.27
CA THR A 173 -7.19 2.33 -14.78
C THR A 173 -6.99 0.82 -14.82
N ILE A 174 -7.78 0.05 -14.06
CA ILE A 174 -7.86 -1.40 -14.25
C ILE A 174 -8.73 -1.75 -15.44
N CYS A 175 -8.37 -2.81 -16.18
CA CYS A 175 -9.02 -3.19 -17.47
C CYS A 175 -9.47 -4.64 -17.52
N THR A 176 -9.40 -5.38 -16.43
CA THR A 176 -10.00 -6.71 -16.26
C THR A 176 -10.97 -6.71 -15.10
N GLU A 177 -11.82 -7.73 -15.03
CA GLU A 177 -12.58 -7.99 -13.81
C GLU A 177 -11.63 -8.16 -12.62
N MET A 178 -12.10 -7.76 -11.45
CA MET A 178 -11.38 -7.99 -10.20
C MET A 178 -11.46 -9.47 -9.82
N VAL A 179 -10.30 -10.05 -9.54
CA VAL A 179 -10.18 -11.44 -9.09
C VAL A 179 -9.91 -11.46 -7.59
N LEU A 180 -10.73 -12.19 -6.85
CA LEU A 180 -10.51 -12.42 -5.41
C LEU A 180 -9.33 -13.37 -5.23
N LEU A 181 -8.24 -12.90 -4.61
CA LEU A 181 -7.08 -13.74 -4.28
C LEU A 181 -7.17 -14.38 -2.90
N THR A 182 -7.55 -13.59 -1.89
CA THR A 182 -7.63 -14.10 -0.52
C THR A 182 -8.65 -13.35 0.32
N ARG A 183 -9.22 -14.08 1.27
CA ARG A 183 -10.06 -13.58 2.34
C ARG A 183 -9.61 -14.15 3.68
N PRO A 184 -9.99 -13.55 4.81
CA PRO A 184 -9.72 -14.12 6.13
C PRO A 184 -10.41 -15.48 6.29
N GLU A 185 -9.64 -16.58 6.27
CA GLU A 185 -10.12 -17.96 6.38
C GLU A 185 -9.70 -18.60 7.69
N TYR A 186 -8.50 -18.25 8.19
CA TYR A 186 -7.93 -18.83 9.39
C TYR A 186 -8.20 -17.98 10.63
N ASP A 187 -8.26 -18.58 11.80
CA ASP A 187 -8.50 -17.89 13.07
C ASP A 187 -7.51 -16.75 13.33
N TRP A 188 -6.25 -16.94 12.94
CA TRP A 188 -5.20 -15.94 13.09
C TRP A 188 -5.36 -14.71 12.18
N GLU A 189 -6.23 -14.76 11.18
CA GLU A 189 -6.56 -13.63 10.30
C GLU A 189 -7.76 -12.82 10.81
N ARG A 190 -8.38 -13.24 11.91
CA ARG A 190 -9.72 -12.75 12.34
C ARG A 190 -9.73 -12.16 13.75
N PHE A 191 -8.57 -11.91 14.37
CA PHE A 191 -8.53 -11.30 15.69
C PHE A 191 -8.92 -9.81 15.62
N GLY A 192 -9.96 -9.44 16.35
CA GLY A 192 -10.54 -8.10 16.36
C GLY A 192 -11.35 -7.79 15.10
N PHE A 193 -10.76 -7.92 13.94
CA PHE A 193 -11.42 -7.78 12.63
C PHE A 193 -11.01 -8.90 11.69
N ALA A 194 -11.91 -9.33 10.83
CA ALA A 194 -11.63 -10.26 9.75
C ALA A 194 -11.07 -9.46 8.56
N VAL A 195 -9.76 -9.41 8.47
CA VAL A 195 -9.04 -8.53 7.53
C VAL A 195 -7.88 -9.25 6.88
N ASN A 196 -7.80 -9.14 5.55
CA ASN A 196 -6.59 -9.25 4.76
C ASN A 196 -6.40 -7.89 4.05
N GLU A 197 -5.26 -7.22 4.25
CA GLU A 197 -4.97 -5.87 3.73
C GLU A 197 -3.47 -5.67 3.52
N GLY A 198 -3.03 -4.50 3.05
CA GLY A 198 -1.62 -4.15 2.88
C GLY A 198 -0.82 -5.16 2.04
N PRO A 199 -1.29 -5.57 0.84
CA PRO A 199 -0.54 -6.52 0.01
C PRO A 199 0.76 -5.90 -0.48
N SER A 200 1.86 -6.65 -0.40
CA SER A 200 3.16 -6.27 -0.93
C SER A 200 3.75 -7.43 -1.74
N ILE A 201 4.38 -7.13 -2.87
CA ILE A 201 4.89 -8.13 -3.82
C ILE A 201 6.40 -8.18 -3.80
N ILE A 202 6.93 -9.41 -3.77
CA ILE A 202 8.35 -9.68 -4.05
C ILE A 202 8.48 -10.85 -5.02
N LYS A 203 9.47 -10.78 -5.92
CA LYS A 203 9.78 -11.84 -6.88
C LYS A 203 11.13 -12.45 -6.53
N HIS A 204 11.15 -13.75 -6.32
CA HIS A 204 12.37 -14.46 -5.99
C HIS A 204 12.30 -15.94 -6.42
N GLY A 205 13.41 -16.45 -6.97
CA GLY A 205 13.56 -17.88 -7.24
C GLY A 205 12.50 -18.47 -8.17
N GLY A 206 12.04 -17.74 -9.19
CA GLY A 206 11.01 -18.20 -10.13
C GLY A 206 9.59 -18.16 -9.56
N LYS A 207 9.38 -17.42 -8.48
CA LYS A 207 8.07 -17.24 -7.84
C LYS A 207 7.75 -15.76 -7.60
N ILE A 208 6.47 -15.47 -7.56
CA ILE A 208 5.91 -14.22 -7.06
C ILE A 208 5.31 -14.51 -5.69
N PHE A 209 5.72 -13.75 -4.68
CA PHE A 209 5.16 -13.81 -3.34
C PHE A 209 4.34 -12.56 -3.09
N MET A 210 3.14 -12.74 -2.55
CA MET A 210 2.32 -11.67 -1.97
C MET A 210 2.33 -11.84 -0.46
N VAL A 211 2.89 -10.88 0.24
CA VAL A 211 2.81 -10.79 1.70
C VAL A 211 1.74 -9.76 2.04
N PHE A 212 0.89 -10.05 2.99
CA PHE A 212 -0.26 -9.22 3.34
C PHE A 212 -0.51 -9.23 4.85
N SER A 213 -1.18 -8.20 5.33
CA SER A 213 -1.49 -8.04 6.75
C SER A 213 -2.82 -8.64 7.12
N CYS A 214 -2.93 -9.10 8.36
CA CYS A 214 -4.10 -9.81 8.86
C CYS A 214 -4.52 -9.37 10.25
N SER A 215 -5.81 -9.48 10.53
CA SER A 215 -6.43 -9.13 11.82
C SER A 215 -6.56 -7.63 12.06
N GLY A 216 -7.06 -7.24 13.22
CA GLY A 216 -7.09 -5.84 13.63
C GLY A 216 -5.69 -5.30 13.95
N THR A 217 -5.49 -4.00 13.79
CA THR A 217 -4.23 -3.27 14.00
C THR A 217 -3.85 -3.12 15.48
N ASP A 218 -3.92 -4.22 16.23
CA ASP A 218 -3.49 -4.31 17.62
C ASP A 218 -2.20 -5.15 17.75
N ALA A 219 -1.85 -5.58 18.97
CA ALA A 219 -0.66 -6.40 19.22
C ALA A 219 -0.65 -7.75 18.47
N ARG A 220 -1.77 -8.20 17.91
CA ARG A 220 -1.94 -9.46 17.19
C ARG A 220 -1.90 -9.30 15.66
N TYR A 221 -1.81 -8.08 15.17
CA TYR A 221 -1.58 -7.80 13.75
C TYR A 221 -0.38 -8.59 13.27
N CYS A 222 -0.48 -9.24 12.13
CA CYS A 222 0.53 -10.19 11.65
C CYS A 222 0.54 -10.27 10.12
N LEU A 223 1.54 -10.94 9.57
CA LEU A 223 1.68 -11.11 8.13
C LEU A 223 1.33 -12.53 7.70
N GLY A 224 0.47 -12.64 6.69
CA GLY A 224 0.23 -13.83 5.88
C GLY A 224 1.01 -13.79 4.58
N MET A 225 1.04 -14.92 3.86
CA MET A 225 1.71 -15.02 2.58
C MET A 225 0.99 -15.95 1.61
N MET A 226 0.94 -15.54 0.35
CA MET A 226 0.63 -16.38 -0.81
C MET A 226 1.79 -16.38 -1.80
N TYR A 227 1.89 -17.40 -2.63
CA TYR A 227 2.86 -17.44 -3.72
C TYR A 227 2.30 -18.16 -4.95
N ILE A 228 2.89 -17.83 -6.09
CA ILE A 228 2.57 -18.42 -7.40
C ILE A 228 3.88 -18.61 -8.18
N ASP A 229 3.90 -19.57 -9.13
CA ASP A 229 4.99 -19.65 -10.12
C ASP A 229 5.00 -18.41 -11.01
N GLU A 230 6.15 -17.84 -11.30
CA GLU A 230 6.26 -16.60 -12.06
C GLU A 230 5.78 -16.71 -13.51
N ASN A 231 5.66 -17.93 -14.05
CA ASN A 231 5.14 -18.17 -15.42
C ASN A 231 3.66 -18.49 -15.44
N ALA A 232 3.00 -18.61 -14.28
CA ALA A 232 1.55 -18.82 -14.20
C ALA A 232 0.79 -17.51 -14.40
N ASP A 233 -0.48 -17.61 -14.79
CA ASP A 233 -1.35 -16.45 -14.89
C ASP A 233 -1.69 -15.90 -13.48
N VAL A 234 -1.22 -14.71 -13.16
CA VAL A 234 -1.46 -14.07 -11.87
C VAL A 234 -2.94 -13.74 -11.61
N LEU A 235 -3.77 -13.75 -12.65
CA LEU A 235 -5.23 -13.59 -12.54
C LEU A 235 -5.96 -14.92 -12.30
N ASP A 236 -5.28 -16.05 -12.37
CA ASP A 236 -5.85 -17.33 -11.96
C ASP A 236 -5.70 -17.52 -10.45
N ALA A 237 -6.74 -17.21 -9.68
CA ALA A 237 -6.73 -17.34 -8.22
C ALA A 237 -6.39 -18.79 -7.76
N SER A 238 -6.71 -19.81 -8.57
CA SER A 238 -6.45 -21.21 -8.22
C SER A 238 -4.98 -21.61 -8.34
N ALA A 239 -4.18 -20.83 -9.07
CA ALA A 239 -2.74 -21.02 -9.20
C ALA A 239 -1.96 -20.49 -7.97
N TRP A 240 -2.57 -19.63 -7.15
CA TRP A 240 -1.96 -19.11 -5.94
C TRP A 240 -2.09 -20.09 -4.78
N THR A 241 -1.01 -20.26 -4.05
CA THR A 241 -0.96 -21.08 -2.81
C THR A 241 -0.89 -20.17 -1.60
N LYS A 242 -1.91 -20.21 -0.73
CA LYS A 242 -1.95 -19.49 0.56
C LYS A 242 -1.37 -20.37 1.66
N LEU A 243 -0.51 -19.79 2.50
CA LEU A 243 -0.01 -20.47 3.70
C LEU A 243 -1.08 -20.50 4.80
N SER A 244 -1.18 -21.62 5.49
CA SER A 244 -2.15 -21.84 6.57
C SER A 244 -1.73 -21.23 7.93
N HIS A 245 -0.55 -20.61 7.99
CA HIS A 245 0.03 -20.02 9.20
C HIS A 245 0.67 -18.67 8.86
N PRO A 246 0.73 -17.75 9.82
CA PRO A 246 1.36 -16.45 9.59
C PRO A 246 2.87 -16.61 9.39
N VAL A 247 3.46 -15.76 8.55
CA VAL A 247 4.91 -15.75 8.29
C VAL A 247 5.67 -14.80 9.21
N PHE A 248 4.97 -13.83 9.80
CA PHE A 248 5.57 -12.90 10.75
C PHE A 248 4.53 -12.47 11.79
N THR A 249 4.86 -12.63 13.06
CA THR A 249 3.95 -12.37 14.19
C THR A 249 4.68 -11.64 15.32
N MET A 250 3.94 -11.24 16.37
CA MET A 250 4.52 -10.63 17.55
C MET A 250 5.61 -11.52 18.17
N CYS A 251 6.66 -10.89 18.68
CA CYS A 251 7.69 -11.51 19.51
C CYS A 251 7.75 -10.79 20.87
N ARG A 252 7.26 -11.46 21.91
CA ARG A 252 7.25 -10.90 23.29
C ARG A 252 8.65 -10.70 23.85
N GLU A 253 9.58 -11.59 23.54
CA GLU A 253 10.97 -11.53 23.97
C GLU A 253 11.67 -10.29 23.44
N ASN A 254 11.41 -9.94 22.17
CA ASN A 254 11.96 -8.76 21.52
C ASN A 254 11.11 -7.50 21.73
N LYS A 255 10.00 -7.59 22.48
CA LYS A 255 9.03 -6.50 22.67
C LYS A 255 8.49 -5.94 21.34
N GLN A 256 8.34 -6.78 20.35
CA GLN A 256 7.74 -6.47 19.06
C GLN A 256 6.31 -6.94 19.04
N PHE A 257 5.38 -6.03 18.77
CA PHE A 257 3.95 -6.29 18.78
C PHE A 257 3.31 -5.75 17.51
N GLY A 258 2.35 -6.50 16.98
CA GLY A 258 1.56 -6.11 15.83
C GLY A 258 2.37 -5.82 14.57
N PRO A 259 3.33 -6.70 14.14
CA PRO A 259 4.06 -6.49 12.90
C PRO A 259 3.12 -6.67 11.72
N GLY A 260 3.07 -5.67 10.84
CA GLY A 260 2.23 -5.70 9.66
C GLY A 260 2.54 -4.54 8.71
N HIS A 261 1.81 -4.47 7.61
CA HIS A 261 1.92 -3.48 6.56
C HIS A 261 3.38 -3.30 6.09
N ASN A 262 3.96 -4.39 5.59
CA ASN A 262 5.34 -4.42 5.15
C ASN A 262 5.51 -3.86 3.74
N SER A 263 6.72 -3.42 3.42
CA SER A 263 7.20 -3.20 2.06
C SER A 263 8.51 -3.93 1.84
N PHE A 264 8.87 -4.16 0.58
CA PHE A 264 10.13 -4.76 0.19
C PHE A 264 11.00 -3.75 -0.54
N THR A 265 12.31 -3.76 -0.26
CA THR A 265 13.29 -2.98 -1.00
C THR A 265 14.61 -3.71 -1.06
N ARG A 266 15.49 -3.35 -1.99
CA ARG A 266 16.85 -3.89 -2.06
C ARG A 266 17.77 -3.16 -1.11
N SER A 267 18.66 -3.88 -0.46
CA SER A 267 19.74 -3.31 0.33
C SER A 267 20.75 -2.54 -0.55
N GLU A 268 21.64 -1.80 0.08
CA GLU A 268 22.67 -1.01 -0.61
C GLU A 268 23.63 -1.86 -1.44
N ASP A 269 23.89 -3.08 -1.01
CA ASP A 269 24.79 -4.03 -1.68
C ASP A 269 24.06 -5.07 -2.55
N ASP A 270 22.76 -4.87 -2.76
CA ASP A 270 21.87 -5.73 -3.54
C ASP A 270 21.88 -7.23 -3.14
N ARG A 271 22.35 -7.55 -1.91
CA ARG A 271 22.39 -8.94 -1.41
C ARG A 271 21.07 -9.43 -0.82
N PHE A 272 20.18 -8.51 -0.44
CA PHE A 272 18.87 -8.80 0.14
C PHE A 272 17.77 -8.10 -0.64
N ASP A 273 16.73 -8.83 -0.97
CA ASP A 273 15.54 -8.30 -1.63
C ASP A 273 14.45 -7.92 -0.60
#